data_3430127e0974aca7c7ae7b87b198fd32
#
_entry.id   3430127e0974aca7c7ae7b87b198fd32
#
_cell.length_a   1.000
_cell.length_b   1.000
_cell.length_c   1.000
_cell.angle_alpha   90.00
_cell.angle_beta   90.00
_cell.angle_gamma   90.00
#
_symmetry.space_group_name_H-M   'P 1'
#
loop_
_entity.id
_entity.type
_entity.pdbx_description
1 polymer ?
#
loop_
_entity_poly.entity_id
_entity_poly.type
_entity_poly.pdbx_seq_one_letter_code
_entity_poly.pdbx_strand_id
1 'polypeptide(L)'
;YTTLFRSGLQNGSKFVFGAVLGGMACFDFGGPVNKTMSTFVNGLMVDGVLEPEAVKFVGSMIPPFGIAISCLLTRNKYTKAEKEALKAAVPMGFCMITEGVIPIAARDLVRVVFSCVCGSAVAGGLSMMWGCGSPVPHGGMLSVPLFTNPAKFCLALAIGSVITGVILSLLKKHTQ
;
A
#
# COMPACT_ATOMS: atom_id res chain seq x y z
N TYR A 1 20.66 12.62 -13.91
CA TYR A 1 19.23 12.65 -13.55
C TYR A 1 18.99 12.25 -12.10
N THR A 2 19.69 11.24 -11.58
CA THR A 2 19.54 10.71 -10.20
C THR A 2 19.90 11.73 -9.11
N THR A 3 20.96 12.50 -9.31
CA THR A 3 21.38 13.56 -8.37
C THR A 3 20.41 14.74 -8.37
N LEU A 4 19.87 15.10 -9.53
CA LEU A 4 18.84 16.15 -9.66
C LEU A 4 17.50 15.73 -9.00
N PHE A 5 17.12 14.46 -9.13
CA PHE A 5 15.93 13.94 -8.46
C PHE A 5 16.08 13.93 -6.93
N ARG A 6 17.27 13.54 -6.43
CA ARG A 6 17.59 13.54 -4.98
C ARG A 6 17.74 14.95 -4.39
N SER A 7 18.39 15.86 -5.11
CA SER A 7 18.66 17.22 -4.62
C SER A 7 17.51 18.20 -4.87
N GLY A 8 16.67 17.95 -5.88
CA GLY A 8 15.56 18.83 -6.24
C GLY A 8 14.29 18.64 -5.43
N LEU A 9 14.12 17.50 -4.75
CA LEU A 9 12.95 17.22 -3.95
C LEU A 9 13.20 17.55 -2.46
N GLN A 10 12.66 18.67 -2.00
CA GLN A 10 12.55 18.95 -0.57
C GLN A 10 11.61 17.91 0.10
N ASN A 11 11.71 17.75 1.42
CA ASN A 11 10.93 16.75 2.15
C ASN A 11 9.41 16.80 1.89
N GLY A 12 8.84 18.00 1.70
CA GLY A 12 7.44 18.18 1.35
C GLY A 12 7.09 17.62 -0.04
N SER A 13 7.95 17.87 -1.03
CA SER A 13 7.76 17.36 -2.39
C SER A 13 7.92 15.84 -2.45
N LYS A 14 8.83 15.26 -1.64
CA LYS A 14 8.98 13.80 -1.51
C LYS A 14 7.72 13.17 -0.93
N PHE A 15 7.13 13.79 0.12
CA PHE A 15 5.90 13.30 0.70
C PHE A 15 4.76 13.29 -0.33
N VAL A 16 4.56 14.41 -1.05
CA VAL A 16 3.48 14.50 -2.06
C VAL A 16 3.68 13.47 -3.17
N PHE A 17 4.90 13.35 -3.69
CA PHE A 17 5.20 12.38 -4.74
C PHE A 17 4.97 10.93 -4.25
N GLY A 18 5.45 10.60 -3.05
CA GLY A 18 5.20 9.30 -2.42
C GLY A 18 3.70 9.05 -2.15
N ALA A 19 2.95 10.08 -1.77
CA ALA A 19 1.51 9.96 -1.55
C ALA A 19 0.74 9.67 -2.85
N VAL A 20 1.10 10.33 -3.95
CA VAL A 20 0.51 10.07 -5.27
C VAL A 20 0.80 8.63 -5.72
N LEU A 21 2.07 8.22 -5.67
CA LEU A 21 2.46 6.85 -6.05
C LEU A 21 1.78 5.79 -5.15
N GLY A 22 1.74 6.03 -3.84
CA GLY A 22 1.08 5.13 -2.89
C GLY A 22 -0.41 5.00 -3.17
N GLY A 23 -1.10 6.11 -3.47
CA GLY A 23 -2.50 6.09 -3.87
C GLY A 23 -2.73 5.31 -5.16
N MET A 24 -1.89 5.51 -6.18
CA MET A 24 -1.98 4.79 -7.46
C MET A 24 -1.73 3.28 -7.28
N ALA A 25 -0.85 2.90 -6.34
CA ALA A 25 -0.50 1.51 -6.10
C ALA A 25 -1.69 0.64 -5.69
N CYS A 26 -2.67 1.21 -4.98
CA CYS A 26 -3.82 0.45 -4.47
C CYS A 26 -5.17 0.86 -5.09
N PHE A 27 -5.18 1.83 -6.00
CA PHE A 27 -6.41 2.38 -6.58
C PHE A 27 -7.28 1.33 -7.27
N ASP A 28 -6.69 0.43 -7.99
CA ASP A 28 -7.38 -0.59 -8.81
C ASP A 28 -6.97 -2.05 -8.49
N PHE A 29 -6.33 -2.27 -7.32
CA PHE A 29 -5.94 -3.58 -6.80
C PHE A 29 -5.23 -4.49 -7.82
N GLY A 30 -4.22 -3.96 -8.51
CA GLY A 30 -3.43 -4.68 -9.51
C GLY A 30 -3.87 -4.42 -10.96
N GLY A 31 -4.78 -3.49 -11.20
CA GLY A 31 -5.26 -3.10 -12.52
C GLY A 31 -4.30 -2.19 -13.30
N PRO A 32 -4.80 -1.50 -14.35
CA PRO A 32 -3.98 -0.70 -15.26
C PRO A 32 -3.22 0.44 -14.58
N VAL A 33 -3.81 1.11 -13.59
CA VAL A 33 -3.19 2.24 -12.88
C VAL A 33 -1.99 1.74 -12.06
N ASN A 34 -2.18 0.66 -11.30
CA ASN A 34 -1.11 0.03 -10.54
C ASN A 34 0.02 -0.44 -11.46
N LYS A 35 -0.29 -1.10 -12.59
CA LYS A 35 0.72 -1.57 -13.55
C LYS A 35 1.51 -0.45 -14.20
N THR A 36 0.84 0.64 -14.58
CA THR A 36 1.50 1.83 -15.13
C THR A 36 2.46 2.44 -14.11
N MET A 37 1.99 2.63 -12.88
CA MET A 37 2.83 3.12 -11.79
C MET A 37 4.01 2.18 -11.53
N SER A 38 3.79 0.85 -11.48
CA SER A 38 4.85 -0.13 -11.28
C SER A 38 5.91 -0.10 -12.38
N THR A 39 5.50 0.02 -13.64
CA THR A 39 6.44 0.14 -14.77
C THR A 39 7.27 1.41 -14.66
N PHE A 40 6.66 2.53 -14.33
CA PHE A 40 7.35 3.80 -14.12
C PHE A 40 8.38 3.71 -12.98
N VAL A 41 7.98 3.14 -11.85
CA VAL A 41 8.84 3.00 -10.66
C VAL A 41 9.99 2.02 -10.91
N ASN A 42 9.73 0.90 -11.60
CA ASN A 42 10.78 -0.04 -12.02
C ASN A 42 11.82 0.65 -12.94
N GLY A 43 11.37 1.54 -13.83
CA GLY A 43 12.29 2.36 -14.63
C GLY A 43 13.19 3.25 -13.78
N LEU A 44 12.63 3.94 -12.78
CA LEU A 44 13.41 4.75 -11.84
C LEU A 44 14.39 3.90 -11.01
N MET A 45 14.03 2.69 -10.65
CA MET A 45 14.91 1.76 -9.94
C MET A 45 16.14 1.39 -10.77
N VAL A 46 15.98 1.17 -12.08
CA VAL A 46 17.12 0.92 -13.01
C VAL A 46 18.05 2.11 -13.04
N ASP A 47 17.53 3.33 -12.94
CA ASP A 47 18.31 4.57 -12.85
C ASP A 47 18.90 4.82 -11.44
N GLY A 48 18.74 3.87 -10.51
CA GLY A 48 19.29 3.95 -9.16
C GLY A 48 18.46 4.76 -8.16
N VAL A 49 17.22 5.13 -8.50
CA VAL A 49 16.28 5.78 -7.59
C VAL A 49 15.41 4.70 -6.92
N LEU A 50 15.75 4.32 -5.70
CA LEU A 50 15.18 3.16 -5.01
C LEU A 50 13.95 3.49 -4.14
N GLU A 51 13.77 4.75 -3.76
CA GLU A 51 12.71 5.16 -2.85
C GLU A 51 11.29 4.96 -3.41
N PRO A 52 10.99 5.26 -4.69
CA PRO A 52 9.66 4.99 -5.27
C PRO A 52 9.31 3.51 -5.29
N GLU A 53 10.31 2.63 -5.40
CA GLU A 53 10.10 1.18 -5.36
C GLU A 53 9.56 0.74 -3.99
N ALA A 54 10.10 1.25 -2.89
CA ALA A 54 9.58 0.97 -1.55
C ALA A 54 8.14 1.50 -1.37
N VAL A 55 7.79 2.62 -2.02
CA VAL A 55 6.41 3.13 -2.03
C VAL A 55 5.46 2.16 -2.73
N LYS A 56 5.86 1.56 -3.84
CA LYS A 56 5.09 0.52 -4.54
C LYS A 56 4.81 -0.67 -3.61
N PHE A 57 5.83 -1.12 -2.87
CA PHE A 57 5.67 -2.20 -1.90
C PHE A 57 4.64 -1.84 -0.82
N VAL A 58 4.82 -0.71 -0.16
CA VAL A 58 3.93 -0.28 0.92
C VAL A 58 2.49 -0.14 0.44
N GLY A 59 2.29 0.51 -0.72
CA GLY A 59 0.97 0.71 -1.31
C GLY A 59 0.27 -0.60 -1.65
N SER A 60 1.00 -1.57 -2.21
CA SER A 60 0.44 -2.88 -2.57
C SER A 60 0.14 -3.77 -1.36
N MET A 61 0.83 -3.59 -0.23
CA MET A 61 0.64 -4.40 0.98
C MET A 61 -0.45 -3.87 1.91
N ILE A 62 -0.78 -2.58 1.85
CA ILE A 62 -1.76 -1.95 2.75
C ILE A 62 -3.18 -2.49 2.60
N PRO A 63 -3.75 -2.74 1.40
CA PRO A 63 -5.12 -3.19 1.27
C PRO A 63 -5.44 -4.45 2.08
N PRO A 64 -4.73 -5.57 1.98
CA PRO A 64 -5.04 -6.76 2.76
C PRO A 64 -4.88 -6.54 4.27
N PHE A 65 -3.84 -5.82 4.71
CA PHE A 65 -3.63 -5.56 6.14
C PHE A 65 -4.62 -4.57 6.71
N GLY A 66 -4.94 -3.49 5.98
CA GLY A 66 -5.93 -2.51 6.39
C GLY A 66 -7.33 -3.10 6.50
N ILE A 67 -7.74 -3.94 5.54
CA ILE A 67 -9.04 -4.63 5.59
C ILE A 67 -9.05 -5.63 6.75
N ALA A 68 -7.94 -6.32 7.04
CA ALA A 68 -7.82 -7.22 8.20
C ALA A 68 -8.02 -6.46 9.51
N ILE A 69 -7.38 -5.31 9.69
CA ILE A 69 -7.56 -4.45 10.86
C ILE A 69 -9.01 -3.98 10.97
N SER A 70 -9.63 -3.52 9.86
CA SER A 70 -11.04 -3.16 9.86
C SER A 70 -11.96 -4.31 10.26
N CYS A 71 -11.66 -5.52 9.79
CA CYS A 71 -12.42 -6.71 10.17
C CYS A 71 -12.26 -7.07 11.66
N LEU A 72 -11.11 -6.82 12.24
CA LEU A 72 -10.89 -7.02 13.68
C LEU A 72 -11.65 -5.98 14.51
N LEU A 73 -11.65 -4.71 14.08
CA LEU A 73 -12.34 -3.61 14.78
C LEU A 73 -13.87 -3.72 14.69
N THR A 74 -14.39 -4.16 13.54
CA THR A 74 -15.83 -4.18 13.25
C THR A 74 -16.28 -5.53 12.70
N ARG A 75 -16.03 -6.59 13.44
CA ARG A 75 -16.27 -7.98 13.03
C ARG A 75 -17.72 -8.26 12.61
N ASN A 76 -18.67 -7.51 13.16
CA ASN A 76 -20.10 -7.65 12.87
C ASN A 76 -20.54 -7.08 11.51
N LYS A 77 -19.68 -6.26 10.88
CA LYS A 77 -19.94 -5.65 9.56
C LYS A 77 -19.45 -6.52 8.40
N TYR A 78 -18.80 -7.64 8.69
CA TYR A 78 -18.22 -8.54 7.69
C TYR A 78 -18.99 -9.86 7.62
N THR A 79 -19.34 -10.27 6.41
CA THR A 79 -20.00 -11.57 6.16
C THR A 79 -19.03 -12.74 6.36
N LYS A 80 -19.57 -13.96 6.50
CA LYS A 80 -18.74 -15.17 6.59
C LYS A 80 -17.83 -15.34 5.36
N ALA A 81 -18.35 -15.06 4.16
CA ALA A 81 -17.61 -15.15 2.91
C ALA A 81 -16.46 -14.14 2.85
N GLU A 82 -16.66 -12.89 3.30
CA GLU A 82 -15.58 -11.89 3.37
C GLU A 82 -14.49 -12.29 4.36
N LYS A 83 -14.85 -12.87 5.49
CA LYS A 83 -13.89 -13.36 6.49
C LYS A 83 -13.05 -14.53 5.96
N GLU A 84 -13.67 -15.44 5.20
CA GLU A 84 -12.94 -16.53 4.54
C GLU A 84 -12.00 -16.00 3.44
N ALA A 85 -12.48 -15.08 2.60
CA ALA A 85 -11.62 -14.42 1.61
C ALA A 85 -10.43 -13.69 2.26
N LEU A 86 -10.64 -13.06 3.42
CA LEU A 86 -9.59 -12.35 4.15
C LEU A 86 -8.49 -13.27 4.68
N LYS A 87 -8.82 -14.50 5.07
CA LYS A 87 -7.83 -15.52 5.49
C LYS A 87 -6.83 -15.86 4.38
N ALA A 88 -7.26 -15.79 3.12
CA ALA A 88 -6.38 -15.97 1.96
C ALA A 88 -5.69 -14.65 1.58
N ALA A 89 -6.38 -13.51 1.67
CA ALA A 89 -5.86 -12.21 1.28
C ALA A 89 -4.69 -11.75 2.16
N VAL A 90 -4.69 -12.04 3.47
CA VAL A 90 -3.59 -11.64 4.38
C VAL A 90 -2.27 -12.31 4.02
N PRO A 91 -2.17 -13.64 3.86
CA PRO A 91 -0.94 -14.27 3.37
C PRO A 91 -0.50 -13.76 2.00
N MET A 92 -1.45 -13.52 1.08
CA MET A 92 -1.16 -12.92 -0.23
C MET A 92 -0.56 -11.51 -0.09
N GLY A 93 -1.04 -10.73 0.88
CA GLY A 93 -0.51 -9.41 1.21
C GLY A 93 0.96 -9.42 1.64
N PHE A 94 1.42 -10.45 2.35
CA PHE A 94 2.83 -10.65 2.65
C PHE A 94 3.69 -10.86 1.39
N CYS A 95 3.08 -11.40 0.32
CA CYS A 95 3.73 -11.59 -0.97
C CYS A 95 3.52 -10.41 -1.93
N MET A 96 2.95 -9.27 -1.46
CA MET A 96 2.66 -8.10 -2.27
C MET A 96 1.58 -8.35 -3.35
N ILE A 97 0.66 -9.28 -3.12
CA ILE A 97 -0.45 -9.61 -4.02
C ILE A 97 -1.71 -8.90 -3.51
N THR A 98 -2.14 -7.87 -4.22
CA THR A 98 -3.31 -7.04 -3.88
C THR A 98 -4.63 -7.66 -4.33
N GLU A 99 -4.61 -8.51 -5.33
CA GLU A 99 -5.81 -9.11 -5.94
C GLU A 99 -6.64 -9.96 -4.96
N GLY A 100 -6.01 -10.44 -3.89
CA GLY A 100 -6.70 -11.20 -2.84
C GLY A 100 -7.82 -10.44 -2.14
N VAL A 101 -7.83 -9.10 -2.21
CA VAL A 101 -8.90 -8.27 -1.61
C VAL A 101 -10.08 -8.02 -2.55
N ILE A 102 -9.99 -8.36 -3.83
CA ILE A 102 -11.02 -8.10 -4.83
C ILE A 102 -12.40 -8.68 -4.43
N PRO A 103 -12.52 -9.92 -3.92
CA PRO A 103 -13.81 -10.47 -3.50
C PRO A 103 -14.49 -9.68 -2.36
N ILE A 104 -13.67 -9.03 -1.52
CA ILE A 104 -14.15 -8.19 -0.42
C ILE A 104 -14.49 -6.80 -0.93
N ALA A 105 -13.63 -6.24 -1.77
CA ALA A 105 -13.83 -4.91 -2.37
C ALA A 105 -15.05 -4.87 -3.31
N ALA A 106 -15.35 -5.94 -4.05
CA ALA A 106 -16.47 -6.00 -4.98
C ALA A 106 -17.83 -5.76 -4.32
N ARG A 107 -17.97 -5.98 -3.02
CA ARG A 107 -19.20 -5.74 -2.28
C ARG A 107 -19.40 -4.28 -1.85
N ASP A 108 -18.32 -3.53 -1.69
CA ASP A 108 -18.34 -2.13 -1.24
C ASP A 108 -17.13 -1.38 -1.81
N LEU A 109 -17.05 -1.40 -3.15
CA LEU A 109 -15.86 -0.96 -3.89
C LEU A 109 -15.42 0.45 -3.51
N VAL A 110 -16.36 1.40 -3.51
CA VAL A 110 -16.03 2.82 -3.30
C VAL A 110 -15.41 3.06 -1.92
N ARG A 111 -15.97 2.46 -0.86
CA ARG A 111 -15.48 2.66 0.50
C ARG A 111 -14.16 1.95 0.75
N VAL A 112 -14.02 0.74 0.21
CA VAL A 112 -12.77 -0.02 0.33
C VAL A 112 -11.65 0.69 -0.43
N VAL A 113 -11.87 1.07 -1.70
CA VAL A 113 -10.85 1.79 -2.49
C VAL A 113 -10.48 3.11 -1.83
N PHE A 114 -11.46 3.93 -1.43
CA PHE A 114 -11.20 5.21 -0.78
C PHE A 114 -10.34 5.05 0.49
N SER A 115 -10.70 4.09 1.36
CA SER A 115 -9.95 3.84 2.59
C SER A 115 -8.52 3.37 2.31
N CYS A 116 -8.35 2.49 1.33
CA CYS A 116 -7.03 1.98 0.93
C CYS A 116 -6.18 3.09 0.31
N VAL A 117 -6.75 3.93 -0.56
CA VAL A 117 -6.04 5.06 -1.18
C VAL A 117 -5.56 6.05 -0.12
N CYS A 118 -6.41 6.41 0.86
CA CYS A 118 -6.02 7.30 1.95
C CYS A 118 -4.86 6.74 2.77
N GLY A 119 -4.95 5.49 3.20
CA GLY A 119 -3.89 4.87 3.99
C GLY A 119 -2.60 4.68 3.21
N SER A 120 -2.69 4.25 1.95
CA SER A 120 -1.52 4.06 1.08
C SER A 120 -0.87 5.37 0.67
N ALA A 121 -1.63 6.44 0.48
CA ALA A 121 -1.08 7.77 0.22
C ALA A 121 -0.25 8.27 1.41
N VAL A 122 -0.77 8.17 2.62
CA VAL A 122 -0.03 8.57 3.83
C VAL A 122 1.22 7.72 4.00
N ALA A 123 1.12 6.41 3.90
CA ALA A 123 2.26 5.52 4.08
C ALA A 123 3.31 5.67 2.98
N GLY A 124 2.88 5.85 1.73
CA GLY A 124 3.78 6.13 0.60
C GLY A 124 4.54 7.44 0.79
N GLY A 125 3.85 8.49 1.22
CA GLY A 125 4.47 9.77 1.56
C GLY A 125 5.50 9.64 2.68
N LEU A 126 5.18 8.93 3.76
CA LEU A 126 6.10 8.68 4.88
C LEU A 126 7.30 7.83 4.46
N SER A 127 7.07 6.74 3.69
CA SER A 127 8.13 5.87 3.18
C SER A 127 9.15 6.66 2.35
N MET A 128 8.66 7.51 1.45
CA MET A 128 9.49 8.35 0.60
C MET A 128 10.26 9.41 1.40
N MET A 129 9.57 10.08 2.34
CA MET A 129 10.17 11.11 3.20
C MET A 129 11.25 10.52 4.11
N TRP A 130 11.08 9.29 4.58
CA TRP A 130 12.06 8.60 5.43
C TRP A 130 13.19 7.93 4.66
N GLY A 131 13.22 8.05 3.33
CA GLY A 131 14.26 7.48 2.49
C GLY A 131 14.27 5.95 2.51
N CYS A 132 13.09 5.32 2.61
CA CYS A 132 12.98 3.88 2.44
C CYS A 132 13.18 3.55 0.96
N GLY A 133 14.16 2.73 0.63
CA GLY A 133 14.47 2.32 -0.73
C GLY A 133 14.49 0.80 -0.87
N SER A 134 13.92 0.27 -1.95
CA SER A 134 13.97 -1.15 -2.28
C SER A 134 14.91 -1.40 -3.44
N PRO A 135 15.92 -2.30 -3.29
CA PRO A 135 16.82 -2.67 -4.37
C PRO A 135 16.24 -3.78 -5.28
N VAL A 136 15.04 -4.26 -4.97
CA VAL A 136 14.40 -5.36 -5.71
C VAL A 136 13.01 -4.94 -6.19
N PRO A 137 12.58 -5.39 -7.39
CA PRO A 137 11.30 -4.98 -7.97
C PRO A 137 10.10 -5.73 -7.39
N HIS A 138 10.32 -6.85 -6.70
CA HIS A 138 9.27 -7.68 -6.14
C HIS A 138 9.80 -8.58 -5.03
N GLY A 139 8.91 -9.13 -4.16
CA GLY A 139 9.33 -10.06 -3.11
C GLY A 139 8.54 -9.91 -1.80
N GLY A 140 7.69 -8.90 -1.69
CA GLY A 140 6.84 -8.69 -0.51
C GLY A 140 7.66 -8.50 0.77
N MET A 141 7.14 -9.01 1.88
CA MET A 141 7.76 -8.88 3.20
C MET A 141 9.12 -9.59 3.29
N LEU A 142 9.36 -10.62 2.46
CA LEU A 142 10.63 -11.36 2.47
C LEU A 142 11.81 -10.51 1.98
N SER A 143 11.56 -9.50 1.16
CA SER A 143 12.60 -8.58 0.67
C SER A 143 12.83 -7.37 1.58
N VAL A 144 12.00 -7.13 2.57
CA VAL A 144 12.14 -5.97 3.48
C VAL A 144 13.51 -5.89 4.17
N PRO A 145 14.16 -6.99 4.59
CA PRO A 145 15.52 -6.92 5.15
C PRO A 145 16.57 -6.31 4.21
N LEU A 146 16.33 -6.32 2.89
CA LEU A 146 17.23 -5.75 1.88
C LEU A 146 17.03 -4.23 1.70
N PHE A 147 15.98 -3.65 2.28
CA PHE A 147 15.65 -2.24 2.12
C PHE A 147 16.65 -1.35 2.87
N THR A 148 16.82 -0.13 2.38
CA THR A 148 17.71 0.86 2.99
C THR A 148 17.33 1.18 4.43
N ASN A 149 16.02 1.27 4.74
CA ASN A 149 15.49 1.56 6.08
C ASN A 149 14.33 0.62 6.43
N PRO A 150 14.57 -0.68 6.71
CA PRO A 150 13.49 -1.66 6.89
C PRO A 150 12.56 -1.35 8.07
N ALA A 151 13.09 -0.84 9.19
CA ALA A 151 12.28 -0.49 10.36
C ALA A 151 11.31 0.65 10.06
N LYS A 152 11.76 1.69 9.36
CA LYS A 152 10.91 2.82 8.96
C LYS A 152 9.87 2.39 7.93
N PHE A 153 10.21 1.48 7.03
CA PHE A 153 9.27 0.88 6.08
C PHE A 153 8.15 0.13 6.81
N CYS A 154 8.49 -0.74 7.77
CA CYS A 154 7.49 -1.46 8.58
C CYS A 154 6.60 -0.49 9.38
N LEU A 155 7.16 0.60 9.89
CA LEU A 155 6.39 1.63 10.58
C LEU A 155 5.42 2.34 9.63
N ALA A 156 5.86 2.72 8.42
CA ALA A 156 4.99 3.32 7.41
C ALA A 156 3.85 2.37 7.01
N LEU A 157 4.17 1.08 6.81
CA LEU A 157 3.18 0.04 6.52
C LEU A 157 2.15 -0.11 7.65
N ALA A 158 2.60 -0.13 8.91
CA ALA A 158 1.72 -0.22 10.07
C ALA A 158 0.79 1.00 10.16
N ILE A 159 1.34 2.22 10.04
CA ILE A 159 0.56 3.47 10.08
C ILE A 159 -0.50 3.47 8.97
N GLY A 160 -0.14 3.18 7.72
CA GLY A 160 -1.08 3.15 6.61
C GLY A 160 -2.15 2.08 6.76
N SER A 161 -1.78 0.90 7.26
CA SER A 161 -2.73 -0.19 7.51
C SER A 161 -3.74 0.17 8.61
N VAL A 162 -3.29 0.83 9.69
CA VAL A 162 -4.17 1.32 10.76
C VAL A 162 -5.11 2.39 10.23
N ILE A 163 -4.60 3.37 9.48
CA ILE A 163 -5.42 4.43 8.87
C ILE A 163 -6.50 3.82 7.97
N THR A 164 -6.11 2.93 7.06
CA THR A 164 -7.05 2.19 6.20
C THR A 164 -8.09 1.45 7.02
N GLY A 165 -7.65 0.71 8.05
CA GLY A 165 -8.53 -0.08 8.91
C GLY A 165 -9.54 0.77 9.66
N VAL A 166 -9.13 1.90 10.23
CA VAL A 166 -10.00 2.84 10.95
C VAL A 166 -11.00 3.50 9.99
N ILE A 167 -10.53 4.07 8.87
CA ILE A 167 -11.41 4.71 7.89
C ILE A 167 -12.45 3.72 7.38
N LEU A 168 -12.03 2.52 7.00
CA LEU A 168 -12.95 1.49 6.50
C LEU A 168 -13.93 1.02 7.57
N SER A 169 -13.50 0.89 8.82
CA SER A 169 -14.38 0.50 9.93
C SER A 169 -15.49 1.52 10.19
N LEU A 170 -15.20 2.80 9.99
CA LEU A 170 -16.16 3.89 10.11
C LEU A 170 -17.12 3.94 8.91
N LEU A 171 -16.58 3.80 7.69
CA LEU A 171 -17.37 3.93 6.47
C LEU A 171 -18.22 2.70 6.15
N LYS A 172 -17.78 1.49 6.51
CA LYS A 172 -18.47 0.24 6.18
C LYS A 172 -19.80 0.17 6.90
N LYS A 173 -20.89 0.03 6.13
CA LYS A 173 -22.24 -0.18 6.67
C LYS A 173 -22.44 -1.62 7.14
N HIS A 174 -23.36 -1.82 8.08
CA HIS A 174 -23.85 -3.16 8.43
C HIS A 174 -24.42 -3.82 7.17
N THR A 175 -23.84 -4.93 6.75
CA THR A 175 -24.40 -5.78 5.71
C THR A 175 -25.35 -6.77 6.43
N GLN A 176 -26.65 -6.63 6.21
CA GLN A 176 -27.64 -7.63 6.61
C GLN A 176 -27.45 -8.89 5.78
#